data_9f7c5e275336ea5364b97caa73b08989
#
_entry.id   9f7c5e275336ea5364b97caa73b08989
#
_cell.length_a   1.000
_cell.length_b   1.000
_cell.length_c   1.000
_cell.angle_alpha   90.00
_cell.angle_beta   90.00
_cell.angle_gamma   90.00
#
_symmetry.space_group_name_H-M   'P 1'
#
loop_
_entity.id
_entity.type
_entity.pdbx_description
1 polymer ?
#
loop_
_entity_poly.entity_id
_entity_poly.type
_entity_poly.pdbx_seq_one_letter_code
_entity_poly.pdbx_strand_id
1 'polypeptide(L)'
;MTAAPLLPDIEIDLAAPAADVRAFFERDRLLAAYALADLDPENVDRSRWWVARQDGDIVAAALLVEVLPFRPCFAMGETAALAELFRSGTSEARLIVATPPNGRLAIEASYRFERIDQMHRMVVRAGSFRPRVSHTVTRLGPDELDDLIDLYGNASRSYFTPARLEREIYFGVYAGRQIVAAAGTHVRSRAAGIAAVGNVLTRLAYRGRGLATSVTSAVTELALEEHGDVVLNVRQDNAPAVSVYTRLGYEIHAPFVEGPAIRRAVWERLTKNLFGRTS
;
A
#
# COMPACT_ATOMS: atom_id res chain seq x y z
N MET A 1 16.10 44.00 14.52
CA MET A 1 14.90 43.15 14.58
C MET A 1 14.83 42.40 13.27
N THR A 2 15.30 41.16 13.28
CA THR A 2 15.18 40.26 12.12
C THR A 2 13.75 39.76 12.11
N ALA A 3 12.98 40.09 11.04
CA ALA A 3 11.63 39.53 10.88
C ALA A 3 11.73 38.01 10.89
N ALA A 4 10.86 37.36 11.69
CA ALA A 4 10.72 35.90 11.63
C ALA A 4 10.39 35.52 10.17
N PRO A 5 10.99 34.47 9.61
CA PRO A 5 10.63 34.02 8.29
C PRO A 5 9.13 33.72 8.28
N LEU A 6 8.39 34.40 7.38
CA LEU A 6 7.00 34.07 7.11
C LEU A 6 6.97 32.59 6.73
N LEU A 7 6.17 31.81 7.47
CA LEU A 7 5.88 30.43 7.07
C LEU A 7 5.31 30.49 5.64
N PRO A 8 5.75 29.62 4.74
CA PRO A 8 5.23 29.60 3.39
C PRO A 8 3.72 29.46 3.41
N ASP A 9 3.04 30.24 2.59
CA ASP A 9 1.56 30.21 2.47
C ASP A 9 1.20 28.89 1.76
N ILE A 10 0.66 27.93 2.53
CA ILE A 10 0.27 26.60 2.03
C ILE A 10 -1.25 26.59 1.88
N GLU A 11 -1.69 26.51 0.64
CA GLU A 11 -3.10 26.38 0.29
C GLU A 11 -3.50 24.91 0.16
N ILE A 12 -4.65 24.52 0.73
CA ILE A 12 -5.21 23.16 0.59
C ILE A 12 -6.27 23.17 -0.51
N ASP A 13 -6.01 22.37 -1.56
CA ASP A 13 -6.90 22.19 -2.68
C ASP A 13 -7.55 20.79 -2.61
N LEU A 14 -8.87 20.76 -2.42
CA LEU A 14 -9.70 19.54 -2.34
C LEU A 14 -10.29 19.14 -3.70
N ALA A 15 -10.07 19.95 -4.72
CA ALA A 15 -10.65 19.80 -6.06
C ALA A 15 -9.59 19.71 -7.17
N ALA A 16 -8.34 19.44 -6.79
CA ALA A 16 -7.25 19.30 -7.74
C ALA A 16 -7.59 18.27 -8.83
N PRO A 17 -7.34 18.54 -10.12
CA PRO A 17 -7.55 17.57 -11.18
C PRO A 17 -6.75 16.29 -10.94
N ALA A 18 -7.34 15.12 -11.22
CA ALA A 18 -6.67 13.83 -11.08
C ALA A 18 -5.36 13.75 -11.88
N ALA A 19 -5.28 14.43 -13.02
CA ALA A 19 -4.08 14.52 -13.84
C ALA A 19 -2.91 15.21 -13.12
N ASP A 20 -3.18 16.29 -12.37
CA ASP A 20 -2.17 17.01 -11.60
C ASP A 20 -1.66 16.16 -10.44
N VAL A 21 -2.58 15.47 -9.76
CA VAL A 21 -2.25 14.55 -8.65
C VAL A 21 -1.42 13.37 -9.16
N ARG A 22 -1.79 12.81 -10.32
CA ARG A 22 -1.01 11.78 -11.00
C ARG A 22 0.40 12.27 -11.31
N ALA A 23 0.55 13.43 -11.95
CA ALA A 23 1.84 14.01 -12.28
C ALA A 23 2.71 14.24 -11.02
N PHE A 24 2.10 14.63 -9.90
CA PHE A 24 2.81 14.75 -8.63
C PHE A 24 3.31 13.39 -8.11
N PHE A 25 2.48 12.35 -8.11
CA PHE A 25 2.87 11.02 -7.66
C PHE A 25 3.88 10.33 -8.59
N GLU A 26 3.91 10.70 -9.87
CA GLU A 26 4.91 10.20 -10.83
C GLU A 26 6.34 10.69 -10.53
N ARG A 27 6.53 11.70 -9.67
CA ARG A 27 7.86 12.14 -9.20
C ARG A 27 8.60 11.01 -8.46
N ASP A 28 7.88 10.12 -7.77
CA ASP A 28 8.37 8.83 -7.29
C ASP A 28 7.32 7.74 -7.56
N ARG A 29 7.24 7.38 -8.84
CA ARG A 29 6.27 6.43 -9.38
C ARG A 29 6.28 5.07 -8.67
N LEU A 30 7.46 4.58 -8.30
CA LEU A 30 7.58 3.28 -7.64
C LEU A 30 7.09 3.33 -6.20
N LEU A 31 7.36 4.41 -5.46
CA LEU A 31 6.84 4.60 -4.11
C LEU A 31 5.33 4.81 -4.13
N ALA A 32 4.82 5.60 -5.07
CA ALA A 32 3.40 5.92 -5.22
C ALA A 32 2.59 4.86 -6.01
N ALA A 33 3.13 3.68 -6.28
CA ALA A 33 2.55 2.67 -7.18
C ALA A 33 1.07 2.36 -6.91
N TYR A 34 0.67 2.25 -5.63
CA TYR A 34 -0.73 2.00 -5.26
C TYR A 34 -1.62 3.20 -5.56
N ALA A 35 -1.19 4.40 -5.17
CA ALA A 35 -1.94 5.63 -5.43
C ALA A 35 -2.10 5.90 -6.94
N LEU A 36 -1.08 5.60 -7.75
CA LEU A 36 -1.17 5.72 -9.20
C LEU A 36 -2.16 4.74 -9.81
N ALA A 37 -2.23 3.50 -9.30
CA ALA A 37 -3.23 2.53 -9.73
C ALA A 37 -4.65 2.91 -9.30
N ASP A 38 -4.80 3.55 -8.15
CA ASP A 38 -6.10 4.06 -7.66
C ASP A 38 -6.57 5.28 -8.46
N LEU A 39 -5.67 5.98 -9.18
CA LEU A 39 -5.98 7.06 -10.12
C LEU A 39 -6.26 6.57 -11.55
N ASP A 40 -6.20 5.28 -11.83
CA ASP A 40 -6.57 4.75 -13.15
C ASP A 40 -8.09 4.91 -13.38
N PRO A 41 -8.53 5.09 -14.63
CA PRO A 41 -9.93 5.39 -14.95
C PRO A 41 -10.96 4.42 -14.35
N GLU A 42 -10.59 3.14 -14.21
CA GLU A 42 -11.45 2.11 -13.63
C GLU A 42 -11.52 2.15 -12.09
N ASN A 43 -10.66 2.92 -11.43
CA ASN A 43 -10.55 2.98 -9.97
C ASN A 43 -10.78 4.38 -9.39
N VAL A 44 -10.62 5.43 -10.19
CA VAL A 44 -10.59 6.83 -9.74
C VAL A 44 -11.83 7.23 -8.94
N ASP A 45 -13.01 6.74 -9.31
CA ASP A 45 -14.28 7.00 -8.61
C ASP A 45 -14.38 6.37 -7.22
N ARG A 46 -13.41 5.51 -6.86
CA ARG A 46 -13.32 4.85 -5.55
C ARG A 46 -12.38 5.57 -4.60
N SER A 47 -11.76 6.65 -5.08
CA SER A 47 -10.72 7.37 -4.37
C SER A 47 -11.05 8.84 -4.24
N ARG A 48 -10.56 9.42 -3.17
CA ARG A 48 -10.57 10.85 -2.94
C ARG A 48 -9.16 11.31 -2.62
N TRP A 49 -8.82 12.50 -3.06
CA TRP A 49 -7.50 13.09 -2.82
C TRP A 49 -7.63 14.55 -2.41
N TRP A 50 -6.57 15.05 -1.84
CA TRP A 50 -6.36 16.45 -1.53
C TRP A 50 -4.88 16.77 -1.66
N VAL A 51 -4.58 18.00 -2.05
CA VAL A 51 -3.21 18.45 -2.28
C VAL A 51 -2.93 19.72 -1.49
N ALA A 52 -1.66 19.93 -1.18
CA ALA A 52 -1.15 21.18 -0.66
C ALA A 52 -0.35 21.87 -1.76
N ARG A 53 -0.69 23.14 -2.01
CA ARG A 53 0.00 23.98 -2.99
C ARG A 53 0.83 25.05 -2.28
N GLN A 54 1.96 25.38 -2.86
CA GLN A 54 2.77 26.52 -2.52
C GLN A 54 3.17 27.22 -3.81
N ASP A 55 2.92 28.54 -3.91
CA ASP A 55 3.18 29.33 -5.13
C ASP A 55 2.50 28.73 -6.40
N GLY A 56 1.37 28.04 -6.23
CA GLY A 56 0.62 27.36 -7.28
C GLY A 56 1.05 25.90 -7.56
N ASP A 57 2.24 25.50 -7.16
CA ASP A 57 2.76 24.14 -7.36
C ASP A 57 2.27 23.18 -6.27
N ILE A 58 2.00 21.92 -6.65
CA ILE A 58 1.71 20.84 -5.68
C ILE A 58 3.02 20.45 -4.99
N VAL A 59 3.08 20.63 -3.67
CA VAL A 59 4.22 20.29 -2.81
C VAL A 59 3.94 19.09 -1.89
N ALA A 60 2.66 18.73 -1.68
CA ALA A 60 2.27 17.49 -1.03
C ALA A 60 0.91 17.02 -1.56
N ALA A 61 0.70 15.71 -1.56
CA ALA A 61 -0.57 15.09 -1.92
C ALA A 61 -0.89 13.89 -1.03
N ALA A 62 -2.18 13.66 -0.80
CA ALA A 62 -2.71 12.47 -0.17
C ALA A 62 -3.87 11.91 -0.98
N LEU A 63 -3.93 10.58 -1.09
CA LEU A 63 -4.99 9.83 -1.75
C LEU A 63 -5.56 8.79 -0.78
N LEU A 64 -6.88 8.77 -0.64
CA LEU A 64 -7.66 7.87 0.20
C LEU A 64 -8.52 6.97 -0.67
N VAL A 65 -8.46 5.65 -0.45
CA VAL A 65 -9.40 4.70 -1.05
C VAL A 65 -10.62 4.56 -0.16
N GLU A 66 -11.80 4.97 -0.66
CA GLU A 66 -13.02 5.07 0.16
C GLU A 66 -13.79 3.75 0.29
N VAL A 67 -13.70 2.90 -0.71
CA VAL A 67 -14.47 1.64 -0.79
C VAL A 67 -13.97 0.52 0.13
N LEU A 68 -12.79 0.68 0.73
CA LEU A 68 -12.22 -0.30 1.65
C LEU A 68 -12.52 0.11 3.10
N PRO A 69 -12.98 -0.83 3.95
CA PRO A 69 -13.41 -0.52 5.32
C PRO A 69 -12.28 -0.02 6.23
N PHE A 70 -11.02 -0.34 5.89
CA PHE A 70 -9.83 0.10 6.62
C PHE A 70 -9.23 1.42 6.11
N ARG A 71 -9.87 2.09 5.12
CA ARG A 71 -9.56 3.46 4.67
C ARG A 71 -8.05 3.68 4.41
N PRO A 72 -7.43 2.96 3.45
CA PRO A 72 -6.01 3.16 3.16
C PRO A 72 -5.78 4.53 2.52
N CYS A 73 -4.75 5.22 3.02
CA CYS A 73 -4.35 6.55 2.59
C CYS A 73 -2.85 6.57 2.31
N PHE A 74 -2.46 6.88 1.08
CA PHE A 74 -1.07 7.15 0.73
C PHE A 74 -0.83 8.66 0.68
N ALA A 75 0.27 9.12 1.27
CA ALA A 75 0.63 10.53 1.25
C ALA A 75 2.15 10.72 1.09
N MET A 76 2.55 11.69 0.25
CA MET A 76 3.95 12.10 0.11
C MET A 76 4.07 13.57 -0.18
N GLY A 77 5.24 14.14 0.08
CA GLY A 77 5.55 15.55 -0.17
C GLY A 77 6.40 16.17 0.93
N GLU A 78 6.43 17.50 0.95
CA GLU A 78 7.15 18.27 1.92
C GLU A 78 6.54 18.17 3.32
N THR A 79 7.39 18.11 4.35
CA THR A 79 6.94 17.85 5.74
C THR A 79 5.95 18.90 6.24
N ALA A 80 6.21 20.20 6.00
CA ALA A 80 5.31 21.27 6.43
C ALA A 80 3.95 21.22 5.71
N ALA A 81 3.98 20.94 4.40
CA ALA A 81 2.80 20.81 3.57
C ALA A 81 1.97 19.58 3.95
N LEU A 82 2.60 18.45 4.25
CA LEU A 82 1.92 17.25 4.77
C LEU A 82 1.26 17.52 6.12
N ALA A 83 1.90 18.28 7.03
CA ALA A 83 1.31 18.61 8.32
C ALA A 83 0.02 19.43 8.13
N GLU A 84 0.05 20.43 7.26
CA GLU A 84 -1.12 21.24 6.93
C GLU A 84 -2.21 20.43 6.22
N LEU A 85 -1.82 19.56 5.29
CA LEU A 85 -2.69 18.67 4.54
C LEU A 85 -3.53 17.77 5.47
N PHE A 86 -2.91 17.18 6.49
CA PHE A 86 -3.60 16.32 7.47
C PHE A 86 -4.32 17.13 8.57
N ARG A 87 -3.95 18.38 8.79
CA ARG A 87 -4.63 19.27 9.73
C ARG A 87 -5.99 19.72 9.20
N SER A 88 -6.05 20.16 7.94
CA SER A 88 -7.23 20.81 7.33
C SER A 88 -7.80 20.11 6.12
N GLY A 89 -7.04 19.29 5.39
CA GLY A 89 -7.50 18.64 4.16
C GLY A 89 -8.42 17.43 4.38
N THR A 90 -8.41 16.80 5.55
CA THR A 90 -9.26 15.64 5.83
C THR A 90 -9.85 15.69 7.23
N SER A 91 -11.08 15.17 7.37
CA SER A 91 -11.78 14.99 8.66
C SER A 91 -11.91 13.51 9.06
N GLU A 92 -11.28 12.60 8.32
CA GLU A 92 -11.37 11.16 8.60
C GLU A 92 -10.94 10.84 10.03
N ALA A 93 -11.77 10.06 10.73
CA ALA A 93 -11.52 9.71 12.13
C ALA A 93 -10.38 8.68 12.25
N ARG A 94 -10.28 7.76 11.27
CA ARG A 94 -9.30 6.68 11.24
C ARG A 94 -8.86 6.39 9.81
N LEU A 95 -7.56 6.16 9.62
CA LEU A 95 -6.91 5.85 8.35
C LEU A 95 -5.89 4.72 8.55
N ILE A 96 -5.59 3.97 7.51
CA ILE A 96 -4.33 3.24 7.40
C ILE A 96 -3.41 4.10 6.54
N VAL A 97 -2.45 4.75 7.14
CA VAL A 97 -1.58 5.69 6.43
C VAL A 97 -0.29 5.02 6.02
N ALA A 98 0.07 5.16 4.74
CA ALA A 98 1.38 4.85 4.19
C ALA A 98 2.04 6.15 3.72
N THR A 99 3.28 6.42 4.17
CA THR A 99 4.02 7.65 3.86
C THR A 99 5.52 7.44 3.93
N PRO A 100 6.35 8.17 3.16
CA PRO A 100 7.79 8.22 3.39
C PRO A 100 8.14 8.61 4.83
N PRO A 101 9.35 8.30 5.33
CA PRO A 101 9.70 8.53 6.73
C PRO A 101 9.54 9.99 7.20
N ASN A 102 9.77 10.97 6.32
CA ASN A 102 9.60 12.40 6.60
C ASN A 102 8.14 12.79 6.85
N GLY A 103 7.17 12.09 6.25
CA GLY A 103 5.75 12.36 6.42
C GLY A 103 5.21 11.92 7.79
N ARG A 104 5.87 10.98 8.47
CA ARG A 104 5.41 10.46 9.76
C ARG A 104 5.17 11.56 10.78
N LEU A 105 6.19 12.36 11.09
CA LEU A 105 6.09 13.42 12.10
C LEU A 105 5.08 14.50 11.72
N ALA A 106 4.99 14.80 10.42
CA ALA A 106 3.99 15.72 9.89
C ALA A 106 2.56 15.25 10.19
N ILE A 107 2.27 13.98 9.93
CA ILE A 107 0.96 13.37 10.15
C ILE A 107 0.67 13.24 11.65
N GLU A 108 1.68 12.94 12.46
CA GLU A 108 1.57 12.85 13.93
C GLU A 108 1.13 14.18 14.58
N ALA A 109 1.26 15.31 13.92
CA ALA A 109 0.72 16.58 14.41
C ALA A 109 -0.81 16.55 14.55
N SER A 110 -1.53 15.85 13.67
CA SER A 110 -3.00 15.78 13.65
C SER A 110 -3.56 14.39 13.97
N TYR A 111 -2.78 13.33 13.80
CA TYR A 111 -3.15 11.95 14.04
C TYR A 111 -2.22 11.28 15.03
N ARG A 112 -2.68 10.21 15.67
CA ARG A 112 -1.88 9.31 16.49
C ARG A 112 -1.84 7.95 15.81
N PHE A 113 -0.65 7.47 15.50
CA PHE A 113 -0.47 6.09 15.05
C PHE A 113 -0.70 5.13 16.23
N GLU A 114 -1.53 4.11 16.04
CA GLU A 114 -1.72 3.01 17.01
C GLU A 114 -0.53 2.05 16.96
N ARG A 115 0.01 1.84 15.76
CA ARG A 115 1.20 1.04 15.45
C ARG A 115 1.86 1.63 14.22
N ILE A 116 3.16 1.49 14.14
CA ILE A 116 3.95 1.88 12.96
C ILE A 116 4.77 0.68 12.53
N ASP A 117 4.51 0.20 11.32
CA ASP A 117 5.33 -0.80 10.66
C ASP A 117 6.37 -0.08 9.78
N GLN A 118 7.64 -0.41 9.97
CA GLN A 118 8.73 0.04 9.10
C GLN A 118 8.77 -0.86 7.88
N MET A 119 8.62 -0.27 6.70
CA MET A 119 8.42 -1.00 5.45
C MET A 119 9.54 -0.70 4.45
N HIS A 120 9.81 -1.66 3.58
CA HIS A 120 10.52 -1.46 2.32
C HIS A 120 9.54 -1.52 1.15
N ARG A 121 9.63 -0.57 0.24
CA ARG A 121 9.18 -0.73 -1.12
C ARG A 121 10.30 -1.41 -1.88
N MET A 122 10.07 -2.59 -2.42
CA MET A 122 11.02 -3.27 -3.29
C MET A 122 10.51 -3.29 -4.72
N VAL A 123 11.42 -3.37 -5.69
CA VAL A 123 11.11 -3.36 -7.13
C VAL A 123 11.94 -4.42 -7.85
N VAL A 124 11.37 -5.01 -8.89
CA VAL A 124 12.06 -5.87 -9.86
C VAL A 124 11.64 -5.51 -11.28
N ARG A 125 12.55 -5.65 -12.22
CA ARG A 125 12.36 -5.46 -13.66
C ARG A 125 12.75 -6.74 -14.41
N ALA A 126 12.29 -6.88 -15.64
CA ALA A 126 12.59 -8.05 -16.46
C ALA A 126 14.10 -8.39 -16.51
N GLY A 127 14.97 -7.37 -16.64
CA GLY A 127 16.42 -7.57 -16.71
C GLY A 127 17.09 -8.03 -15.40
N SER A 128 16.45 -7.79 -14.24
CA SER A 128 16.97 -8.22 -12.93
C SER A 128 16.22 -9.41 -12.35
N PHE A 129 15.07 -9.77 -12.90
CA PHE A 129 14.25 -10.88 -12.42
C PHE A 129 14.96 -12.22 -12.57
N ARG A 130 14.90 -13.04 -11.54
CA ARG A 130 15.50 -14.37 -11.45
C ARG A 130 14.42 -15.39 -11.10
N PRO A 131 13.74 -15.97 -12.11
CA PRO A 131 12.64 -16.89 -11.87
C PRO A 131 13.09 -18.14 -11.09
N ARG A 132 12.27 -18.54 -10.10
CA ARG A 132 12.53 -19.68 -9.23
C ARG A 132 11.22 -20.38 -8.89
N VAL A 133 10.80 -21.29 -9.76
CA VAL A 133 9.61 -22.12 -9.54
C VAL A 133 10.07 -23.56 -9.34
N SER A 134 10.11 -24.03 -8.09
CA SER A 134 10.54 -25.39 -7.71
C SER A 134 9.36 -26.29 -7.31
N HIS A 135 8.13 -25.77 -7.33
CA HIS A 135 6.91 -26.50 -7.01
C HIS A 135 5.88 -26.28 -8.12
N THR A 136 4.98 -27.23 -8.29
CA THR A 136 3.82 -27.02 -9.18
C THR A 136 2.97 -25.88 -8.62
N VAL A 137 2.85 -24.81 -9.39
CA VAL A 137 2.00 -23.65 -9.09
C VAL A 137 0.78 -23.67 -9.99
N THR A 138 -0.39 -23.37 -9.43
CA THR A 138 -1.66 -23.34 -10.14
C THR A 138 -2.15 -21.89 -10.20
N ARG A 139 -2.58 -21.44 -11.36
CA ARG A 139 -3.30 -20.16 -11.51
C ARG A 139 -4.61 -20.27 -10.75
N LEU A 140 -4.89 -19.28 -9.90
CA LEU A 140 -6.12 -19.24 -9.10
C LEU A 140 -7.06 -18.19 -9.70
N GLY A 141 -8.34 -18.54 -9.76
CA GLY A 141 -9.42 -17.71 -10.26
C GLY A 141 -10.62 -17.68 -9.30
N PRO A 142 -11.80 -17.26 -9.79
CA PRO A 142 -13.02 -17.21 -8.99
C PRO A 142 -13.42 -18.53 -8.35
N ASP A 143 -13.15 -19.66 -9.01
CA ASP A 143 -13.51 -21.00 -8.52
C ASP A 143 -12.74 -21.38 -7.24
N GLU A 144 -11.55 -20.79 -7.02
CA GLU A 144 -10.72 -21.01 -5.84
C GLU A 144 -10.98 -20.02 -4.71
N LEU A 145 -12.05 -19.23 -4.78
CA LEU A 145 -12.38 -18.20 -3.78
C LEU A 145 -12.46 -18.77 -2.35
N ASP A 146 -13.19 -19.86 -2.16
CA ASP A 146 -13.36 -20.47 -0.84
C ASP A 146 -12.05 -21.07 -0.32
N ASP A 147 -11.23 -21.67 -1.18
CA ASP A 147 -9.91 -22.19 -0.82
C ASP A 147 -8.95 -21.04 -0.41
N LEU A 148 -9.03 -19.89 -1.08
CA LEU A 148 -8.27 -18.69 -0.68
C LEU A 148 -8.75 -18.14 0.67
N ILE A 149 -10.07 -18.09 0.89
CA ILE A 149 -10.62 -17.67 2.18
C ILE A 149 -10.18 -18.63 3.29
N ASP A 150 -10.14 -19.95 3.02
CA ASP A 150 -9.61 -20.92 3.98
C ASP A 150 -8.12 -20.69 4.30
N LEU A 151 -7.33 -20.30 3.31
CA LEU A 151 -5.91 -19.97 3.51
C LEU A 151 -5.71 -18.69 4.34
N TYR A 152 -6.42 -17.59 3.98
CA TYR A 152 -6.22 -16.26 4.57
C TYR A 152 -7.10 -15.98 5.80
N GLY A 153 -8.12 -16.81 6.04
CA GLY A 153 -9.08 -16.67 7.12
C GLY A 153 -10.31 -15.83 6.76
N ASN A 154 -11.39 -16.01 7.52
CA ASN A 154 -12.70 -15.38 7.23
C ASN A 154 -12.68 -13.84 7.15
N ALA A 155 -11.77 -13.17 7.85
CA ALA A 155 -11.62 -11.72 7.76
C ALA A 155 -11.25 -11.24 6.35
N SER A 156 -10.73 -12.12 5.50
CA SER A 156 -10.35 -11.80 4.12
C SER A 156 -11.54 -11.79 3.13
N ARG A 157 -12.74 -12.20 3.54
CA ARG A 157 -13.94 -12.24 2.67
C ARG A 157 -14.33 -10.87 2.09
N SER A 158 -14.05 -9.79 2.80
CA SER A 158 -14.30 -8.44 2.28
C SER A 158 -13.28 -8.01 1.23
N TYR A 159 -12.14 -8.66 1.16
CA TYR A 159 -11.07 -8.37 0.23
C TYR A 159 -11.11 -9.27 -1.02
N PHE A 160 -11.26 -10.59 -0.83
CA PHE A 160 -11.38 -11.54 -1.94
C PHE A 160 -12.82 -11.59 -2.46
N THR A 161 -12.98 -11.28 -3.74
CA THR A 161 -14.24 -11.37 -4.47
C THR A 161 -14.00 -12.03 -5.84
N PRO A 162 -15.01 -12.67 -6.46
CA PRO A 162 -14.86 -13.24 -7.81
C PRO A 162 -14.29 -12.21 -8.79
N ALA A 163 -14.84 -11.00 -8.83
CA ALA A 163 -14.39 -9.94 -9.72
C ALA A 163 -12.91 -9.52 -9.49
N ARG A 164 -12.42 -9.59 -8.24
CA ARG A 164 -11.01 -9.37 -7.96
C ARG A 164 -10.15 -10.49 -8.50
N LEU A 165 -10.55 -11.74 -8.31
CA LEU A 165 -9.80 -12.91 -8.78
C LEU A 165 -9.77 -13.04 -10.31
N GLU A 166 -10.79 -12.54 -11.00
CA GLU A 166 -10.78 -12.39 -12.46
C GLU A 166 -9.78 -11.34 -12.92
N ARG A 167 -9.74 -10.20 -12.23
CA ARG A 167 -8.92 -9.07 -12.62
C ARG A 167 -7.45 -9.21 -12.24
N GLU A 168 -7.16 -9.73 -11.04
CA GLU A 168 -5.82 -9.80 -10.48
C GLU A 168 -5.12 -11.13 -10.82
N ILE A 169 -3.80 -11.14 -10.66
CA ILE A 169 -2.99 -12.35 -10.84
C ILE A 169 -2.88 -13.05 -9.48
N TYR A 170 -3.29 -14.32 -9.41
CA TYR A 170 -3.07 -15.16 -8.23
C TYR A 170 -2.52 -16.52 -8.64
N PHE A 171 -1.53 -17.01 -7.87
CA PHE A 171 -1.01 -18.37 -7.97
C PHE A 171 -0.98 -19.03 -6.60
N GLY A 172 -1.23 -20.34 -6.56
CA GLY A 172 -1.19 -21.15 -5.36
C GLY A 172 -0.43 -22.47 -5.54
N VAL A 173 -0.05 -23.04 -4.41
CA VAL A 173 0.46 -24.42 -4.33
C VAL A 173 -0.51 -25.24 -3.48
N TYR A 174 -0.89 -26.40 -3.98
CA TYR A 174 -1.75 -27.34 -3.30
C TYR A 174 -0.97 -28.45 -2.59
N ALA A 175 -1.46 -28.86 -1.42
CA ALA A 175 -1.12 -30.12 -0.78
C ALA A 175 -2.43 -30.93 -0.63
N GLY A 176 -2.58 -31.96 -1.45
CA GLY A 176 -3.87 -32.63 -1.63
C GLY A 176 -4.90 -31.68 -2.21
N ARG A 177 -5.98 -31.44 -1.48
CA ARG A 177 -7.08 -30.54 -1.90
C ARG A 177 -7.00 -29.14 -1.27
N GLN A 178 -5.96 -28.84 -0.52
CA GLN A 178 -5.84 -27.58 0.24
C GLN A 178 -4.75 -26.69 -0.34
N ILE A 179 -5.05 -25.39 -0.52
CA ILE A 179 -4.04 -24.39 -0.82
C ILE A 179 -3.16 -24.16 0.43
N VAL A 180 -1.85 -24.38 0.28
CA VAL A 180 -0.88 -24.26 1.38
C VAL A 180 0.03 -23.04 1.24
N ALA A 181 0.11 -22.48 0.05
CA ALA A 181 0.78 -21.20 -0.20
C ALA A 181 0.08 -20.48 -1.35
N ALA A 182 -0.02 -19.17 -1.28
CA ALA A 182 -0.49 -18.34 -2.38
C ALA A 182 0.24 -16.99 -2.40
N ALA A 183 0.22 -16.35 -3.55
CA ALA A 183 0.62 -14.97 -3.79
C ALA A 183 -0.27 -14.39 -4.90
N GLY A 184 -0.40 -13.06 -4.94
CA GLY A 184 -1.14 -12.40 -6.01
C GLY A 184 -0.74 -10.95 -6.18
N THR A 185 -1.43 -10.23 -7.07
CA THR A 185 -1.29 -8.79 -7.22
C THR A 185 -2.29 -8.07 -6.32
N HIS A 186 -1.87 -6.95 -5.72
CA HIS A 186 -2.74 -6.02 -5.01
C HIS A 186 -3.36 -5.02 -5.97
N VAL A 187 -2.57 -4.49 -6.87
CA VAL A 187 -2.94 -3.53 -7.90
C VAL A 187 -2.13 -3.76 -9.17
N ARG A 188 -2.73 -3.42 -10.30
CA ARG A 188 -2.07 -3.36 -11.61
C ARG A 188 -2.49 -2.07 -12.29
N SER A 189 -1.52 -1.27 -12.72
CA SER A 189 -1.74 -0.04 -13.48
C SER A 189 -0.99 -0.11 -14.80
N ARG A 190 -1.72 -0.26 -15.89
CA ARG A 190 -1.13 -0.20 -17.24
C ARG A 190 -0.68 1.22 -17.56
N ALA A 191 -1.44 2.22 -17.12
CA ALA A 191 -1.10 3.62 -17.35
C ALA A 191 0.22 4.02 -16.68
N ALA A 192 0.47 3.53 -15.45
CA ALA A 192 1.74 3.74 -14.75
C ALA A 192 2.80 2.70 -15.13
N GLY A 193 2.48 1.62 -15.85
CA GLY A 193 3.41 0.54 -16.18
C GLY A 193 3.89 -0.25 -14.96
N ILE A 194 3.05 -0.37 -13.91
CA ILE A 194 3.42 -0.97 -12.61
C ILE A 194 2.39 -2.00 -12.19
N ALA A 195 2.88 -3.14 -11.66
CA ALA A 195 2.09 -4.06 -10.85
C ALA A 195 2.67 -4.16 -9.44
N ALA A 196 1.81 -4.39 -8.44
CA ALA A 196 2.24 -4.61 -7.06
C ALA A 196 1.89 -6.03 -6.60
N VAL A 197 2.91 -6.83 -6.31
CA VAL A 197 2.77 -8.17 -5.72
C VAL A 197 2.49 -8.05 -4.23
N GLY A 198 1.59 -8.89 -3.74
CA GLY A 198 1.24 -8.95 -2.33
C GLY A 198 0.52 -10.24 -1.97
N ASN A 199 -0.13 -10.24 -0.80
CA ASN A 199 -0.85 -11.42 -0.30
C ASN A 199 0.01 -12.70 -0.31
N VAL A 200 1.34 -12.59 -0.08
CA VAL A 200 2.21 -13.76 -0.02
C VAL A 200 2.04 -14.44 1.33
N LEU A 201 1.41 -15.59 1.32
CA LEU A 201 1.16 -16.37 2.53
C LEU A 201 1.52 -17.84 2.31
N THR A 202 2.14 -18.45 3.33
CA THR A 202 2.34 -19.91 3.42
C THR A 202 1.86 -20.39 4.78
N ARG A 203 1.03 -21.42 4.80
CA ARG A 203 0.58 -22.07 6.05
C ARG A 203 1.77 -22.45 6.90
N LEU A 204 1.67 -22.26 8.21
CA LEU A 204 2.77 -22.44 9.16
C LEU A 204 3.48 -23.78 9.01
N ALA A 205 2.72 -24.88 8.92
CA ALA A 205 3.24 -26.24 8.77
C ALA A 205 4.02 -26.49 7.45
N TYR A 206 3.90 -25.58 6.47
CA TYR A 206 4.50 -25.71 5.15
C TYR A 206 5.63 -24.68 4.89
N ARG A 207 5.94 -23.85 5.87
CA ARG A 207 7.02 -22.85 5.76
C ARG A 207 8.40 -23.50 5.65
N GLY A 208 9.38 -22.73 5.17
CA GLY A 208 10.76 -23.20 5.01
C GLY A 208 11.01 -24.13 3.82
N ARG A 209 9.99 -24.42 2.98
CA ARG A 209 10.07 -25.36 1.86
C ARG A 209 10.18 -24.71 0.47
N GLY A 210 10.33 -23.37 0.40
CA GLY A 210 10.43 -22.65 -0.88
C GLY A 210 9.11 -22.32 -1.57
N LEU A 211 7.95 -22.63 -0.95
CA LEU A 211 6.63 -22.42 -1.56
C LEU A 211 6.35 -20.94 -1.86
N ALA A 212 6.63 -20.04 -0.90
CA ALA A 212 6.50 -18.60 -1.10
C ALA A 212 7.34 -18.10 -2.27
N THR A 213 8.56 -18.62 -2.44
CA THR A 213 9.43 -18.29 -3.59
C THR A 213 8.75 -18.68 -4.90
N SER A 214 8.20 -19.89 -5.00
CA SER A 214 7.58 -20.40 -6.23
C SER A 214 6.33 -19.59 -6.60
N VAL A 215 5.40 -19.33 -5.66
CA VAL A 215 4.18 -18.56 -5.96
C VAL A 215 4.48 -17.10 -6.28
N THR A 216 5.43 -16.48 -5.54
CA THR A 216 5.84 -15.09 -5.83
C THR A 216 6.52 -14.99 -7.19
N SER A 217 7.40 -15.96 -7.53
CA SER A 217 8.05 -16.01 -8.84
C SER A 217 7.03 -16.06 -9.98
N ALA A 218 6.04 -16.96 -9.89
CA ALA A 218 5.01 -17.08 -10.92
C ALA A 218 4.15 -15.82 -11.09
N VAL A 219 3.77 -15.18 -9.98
CA VAL A 219 3.04 -13.90 -10.05
C VAL A 219 3.90 -12.81 -10.68
N THR A 220 5.18 -12.72 -10.26
CA THR A 220 6.11 -11.70 -10.76
C THR A 220 6.38 -11.87 -12.25
N GLU A 221 6.60 -13.10 -12.71
CA GLU A 221 6.84 -13.42 -14.11
C GLU A 221 5.68 -12.93 -14.99
N LEU A 222 4.46 -13.35 -14.67
CA LEU A 222 3.26 -12.94 -15.43
C LEU A 222 3.00 -11.44 -15.33
N ALA A 223 3.29 -10.81 -14.18
CA ALA A 223 3.15 -9.36 -14.03
C ALA A 223 4.15 -8.59 -14.90
N LEU A 224 5.38 -9.08 -15.07
CA LEU A 224 6.42 -8.47 -15.91
C LEU A 224 6.13 -8.58 -17.42
N GLU A 225 5.26 -9.51 -17.85
CA GLU A 225 4.83 -9.57 -19.24
C GLU A 225 3.98 -8.36 -19.64
N GLU A 226 3.24 -7.76 -18.68
CA GLU A 226 2.33 -6.65 -18.93
C GLU A 226 2.85 -5.30 -18.40
N HIS A 227 3.83 -5.30 -17.48
CA HIS A 227 4.28 -4.11 -16.76
C HIS A 227 5.81 -4.03 -16.73
N GLY A 228 6.36 -2.81 -16.87
CA GLY A 228 7.81 -2.57 -16.84
C GLY A 228 8.44 -2.75 -15.47
N ASP A 229 7.69 -2.44 -14.42
CA ASP A 229 8.13 -2.56 -13.02
C ASP A 229 7.12 -3.37 -12.21
N VAL A 230 7.64 -4.29 -11.40
CA VAL A 230 6.84 -5.00 -10.40
C VAL A 230 7.36 -4.65 -9.02
N VAL A 231 6.50 -4.08 -8.20
CA VAL A 231 6.84 -3.67 -6.82
C VAL A 231 6.19 -4.58 -5.79
N LEU A 232 6.68 -4.51 -4.57
CA LEU A 232 6.04 -5.11 -3.39
C LEU A 232 6.36 -4.31 -2.13
N ASN A 233 5.53 -4.53 -1.10
CA ASN A 233 5.76 -4.03 0.25
C ASN A 233 6.21 -5.18 1.16
N VAL A 234 7.21 -4.93 1.99
CA VAL A 234 7.64 -5.87 3.00
C VAL A 234 8.09 -5.15 4.27
N ARG A 235 7.74 -5.69 5.44
CA ARG A 235 8.24 -5.16 6.71
C ARG A 235 9.75 -5.36 6.78
N GLN A 236 10.46 -4.36 7.28
CA GLN A 236 11.93 -4.39 7.40
C GLN A 236 12.41 -5.50 8.33
N ASP A 237 11.62 -5.85 9.35
CA ASP A 237 11.92 -6.92 10.30
C ASP A 237 11.55 -8.33 9.79
N ASN A 238 10.92 -8.45 8.61
CA ASN A 238 10.58 -9.75 8.00
C ASN A 238 11.74 -10.27 7.14
N ALA A 239 12.88 -10.54 7.78
CA ALA A 239 14.08 -11.01 7.10
C ALA A 239 13.86 -12.26 6.19
N PRO A 240 13.01 -13.24 6.56
CA PRO A 240 12.71 -14.36 5.67
C PRO A 240 12.06 -13.93 4.36
N ALA A 241 11.10 -13.01 4.39
CA ALA A 241 10.43 -12.51 3.18
C ALA A 241 11.37 -11.64 2.34
N VAL A 242 12.12 -10.72 2.97
CA VAL A 242 13.16 -9.93 2.28
C VAL A 242 14.12 -10.84 1.54
N SER A 243 14.59 -11.92 2.18
CA SER A 243 15.49 -12.90 1.54
C SER A 243 14.84 -13.61 0.34
N VAL A 244 13.55 -13.95 0.40
CA VAL A 244 12.82 -14.51 -0.76
C VAL A 244 12.83 -13.52 -1.92
N TYR A 245 12.46 -12.27 -1.69
CA TYR A 245 12.35 -11.27 -2.74
C TYR A 245 13.70 -10.89 -3.34
N THR A 246 14.74 -10.73 -2.51
CA THR A 246 16.11 -10.48 -3.00
C THR A 246 16.62 -11.61 -3.91
N ARG A 247 16.33 -12.88 -3.56
CA ARG A 247 16.69 -14.03 -4.43
C ARG A 247 15.96 -14.06 -5.76
N LEU A 248 14.77 -13.45 -5.84
CA LEU A 248 14.00 -13.27 -7.07
C LEU A 248 14.48 -12.07 -7.90
N GLY A 249 15.43 -11.27 -7.39
CA GLY A 249 16.00 -10.11 -8.07
C GLY A 249 15.35 -8.79 -7.69
N TYR A 250 14.46 -8.76 -6.67
CA TYR A 250 13.96 -7.51 -6.12
C TYR A 250 15.05 -6.76 -5.38
N GLU A 251 15.10 -5.47 -5.57
CA GLU A 251 15.96 -4.53 -4.84
C GLU A 251 15.11 -3.54 -4.02
N ILE A 252 15.68 -3.00 -2.93
CA ILE A 252 15.01 -1.98 -2.13
C ILE A 252 15.03 -0.67 -2.91
N HIS A 253 13.83 -0.13 -3.20
CA HIS A 253 13.66 1.18 -3.81
C HIS A 253 13.67 2.29 -2.75
N ALA A 254 12.79 2.18 -1.75
CA ALA A 254 12.66 3.19 -0.70
C ALA A 254 12.12 2.60 0.60
N PRO A 255 12.52 3.16 1.76
CA PRO A 255 11.81 2.94 3.02
C PRO A 255 10.52 3.77 3.07
N PHE A 256 9.51 3.25 3.77
CA PHE A 256 8.32 4.00 4.15
C PHE A 256 7.76 3.47 5.47
N VAL A 257 6.79 4.17 6.05
CA VAL A 257 6.07 3.74 7.23
C VAL A 257 4.60 3.50 6.90
N GLU A 258 4.01 2.49 7.54
CA GLU A 258 2.60 2.18 7.38
C GLU A 258 1.98 1.86 8.74
N GLY A 259 0.73 2.31 8.95
CA GLY A 259 0.01 1.92 10.15
C GLY A 259 -1.34 2.61 10.32
N PRO A 260 -2.20 2.02 11.20
CA PRO A 260 -3.45 2.65 11.58
C PRO A 260 -3.19 3.92 12.38
N ALA A 261 -3.85 4.99 11.97
CA ALA A 261 -3.76 6.31 12.58
C ALA A 261 -5.16 6.84 12.92
N ILE A 262 -5.32 7.36 14.13
CA ILE A 262 -6.57 7.94 14.65
C ILE A 262 -6.37 9.43 14.82
N ARG A 263 -7.35 10.23 14.39
CA ARG A 263 -7.33 11.67 14.55
C ARG A 263 -7.29 12.03 16.05
N ARG A 264 -6.40 12.92 16.46
CA ARG A 264 -6.15 13.25 17.87
C ARG A 264 -7.41 13.70 18.62
N ALA A 265 -8.22 14.56 18.02
CA ALA A 265 -9.49 15.00 18.62
C ALA A 265 -10.49 13.85 18.88
N VAL A 266 -10.44 12.78 18.08
CA VAL A 266 -11.24 11.56 18.29
C VAL A 266 -10.62 10.71 19.38
N TRP A 267 -9.29 10.55 19.37
CA TRP A 267 -8.55 9.81 20.39
C TRP A 267 -8.78 10.38 21.80
N GLU A 268 -8.67 11.70 21.97
CA GLU A 268 -8.89 12.35 23.25
C GLU A 268 -10.30 12.13 23.80
N ARG A 269 -11.32 12.11 22.93
CA ARG A 269 -12.70 11.77 23.33
C ARG A 269 -12.85 10.31 23.76
N LEU A 270 -12.22 9.38 23.04
CA LEU A 270 -12.25 7.96 23.39
C LEU A 270 -11.56 7.69 24.74
N THR A 271 -10.40 8.30 24.99
CA THR A 271 -9.67 8.12 26.26
C THR A 271 -10.39 8.76 27.43
N LYS A 272 -11.00 9.94 27.29
CA LYS A 272 -11.82 10.56 28.33
C LYS A 272 -13.01 9.69 28.70
N ASN A 273 -13.67 9.03 27.74
CA ASN A 273 -14.80 8.14 28.02
C ASN A 273 -14.37 6.81 28.69
N LEU A 274 -13.14 6.34 28.46
CA LEU A 274 -12.63 5.11 29.08
C LEU A 274 -12.10 5.36 30.50
N PHE A 275 -11.47 6.51 30.74
CA PHE A 275 -10.79 6.82 32.01
C PHE A 275 -11.54 7.87 32.86
N GLY A 276 -12.56 8.53 32.33
CA GLY A 276 -13.36 9.54 33.02
C GLY A 276 -14.58 9.00 33.81
N ARG A 277 -14.73 7.68 33.94
CA ARG A 277 -15.81 7.02 34.72
C ARG A 277 -15.38 6.54 36.11
N THR A 278 -14.26 7.03 36.62
CA THR A 278 -13.84 6.80 37.99
C THR A 278 -13.76 8.14 38.74
N SER A 279 -14.90 8.65 39.15
CA SER A 279 -15.09 9.59 40.26
C SER A 279 -16.56 9.58 40.65
#